data_0e7afb7dcc52c11cef94f945c646f93e
#
_entry.id   0e7afb7dcc52c11cef94f945c646f93e
#
_cell.length_a   1.000
_cell.length_b   1.000
_cell.length_c   1.000
_cell.angle_alpha   90.00
_cell.angle_beta   90.00
_cell.angle_gamma   90.00
#
_symmetry.space_group_name_H-M   'P 1'
#
loop_
_entity.id
_entity.type
_entity.pdbx_description
1 polymer ?
#
loop_
_entity_poly.entity_id
_entity_poly.type
_entity_poly.pdbx_seq_one_letter_code
_entity_poly.pdbx_strand_id
1 'polypeptide(L)'
;MEGDHRDWSAEPSVFVNAILSAVEDAGVQDHVMIQSFDWRTFPLVKAAAPNIPLVMLWDETTWMKGSPWTGDVRYEDVNGDILKAAKKLGVQVLSPGYTNPYGLLPGQREYKLVADKEFVQAAHQDGFRVVPWTINNKDILAQQIEAGVDGIITDYPTMLRKVMEDKGMPLPKSFTVKKELKEATKKD
;
A
#
# COMPACT_ATOMS: atom_id res chain seq x y z
N MET A 1 11.01 10.96 12.47
CA MET A 1 9.97 11.47 13.39
C MET A 1 10.51 11.27 14.81
N GLU A 2 10.75 12.36 15.50
CA GLU A 2 11.09 12.29 16.93
C GLU A 2 9.76 12.05 17.68
N GLY A 3 9.65 10.92 18.34
CA GLY A 3 8.56 10.58 19.25
C GLY A 3 7.68 9.44 18.78
N ASP A 4 7.27 8.66 19.76
CA ASP A 4 6.25 7.63 19.64
C ASP A 4 4.86 8.32 19.72
N HIS A 5 4.22 8.51 18.57
CA HIS A 5 2.92 9.17 18.47
C HIS A 5 1.73 8.21 18.57
N ARG A 6 1.94 7.02 19.13
CA ARG A 6 0.86 6.03 19.34
C ARG A 6 -0.30 6.60 20.13
N ASP A 7 -0.03 7.51 21.07
CA ASP A 7 -1.05 8.17 21.89
C ASP A 7 -1.96 9.11 21.10
N TRP A 8 -1.63 9.44 19.85
CA TRP A 8 -2.45 10.28 18.99
C TRP A 8 -3.40 9.50 18.10
N SER A 9 -3.36 8.19 18.19
CA SER A 9 -4.18 7.28 17.42
C SER A 9 -5.02 6.41 18.35
N ALA A 10 -6.15 5.93 17.86
CA ALA A 10 -6.91 4.91 18.55
C ALA A 10 -6.10 3.61 18.69
N GLU A 11 -6.37 2.85 19.74
CA GLU A 11 -5.81 1.51 19.88
C GLU A 11 -6.12 0.64 18.65
N PRO A 12 -5.18 -0.24 18.22
CA PRO A 12 -5.35 -1.06 17.02
C PRO A 12 -6.68 -1.82 16.96
N SER A 13 -7.16 -2.35 18.09
CA SER A 13 -8.43 -3.07 18.15
C SER A 13 -9.65 -2.17 17.89
N VAL A 14 -9.63 -0.94 18.40
CA VAL A 14 -10.71 0.05 18.17
C VAL A 14 -10.73 0.45 16.70
N PHE A 15 -9.55 0.70 16.12
CA PHE A 15 -9.41 1.07 14.72
C PHE A 15 -9.88 -0.04 13.78
N VAL A 16 -9.45 -1.28 14.03
CA VAL A 16 -9.82 -2.45 13.22
C VAL A 16 -11.33 -2.70 13.28
N ASN A 17 -11.93 -2.64 14.47
CA ASN A 17 -13.37 -2.82 14.64
C ASN A 17 -14.17 -1.76 13.86
N ALA A 18 -13.75 -0.50 13.92
CA ALA A 18 -14.43 0.59 13.20
C ALA A 18 -14.37 0.40 11.67
N ILE A 19 -13.20 0.01 11.15
CA ILE A 19 -13.03 -0.24 9.71
C ILE A 19 -13.86 -1.45 9.26
N LEU A 20 -13.77 -2.57 9.97
CA LEU A 20 -14.48 -3.78 9.59
C LEU A 20 -16.00 -3.59 9.67
N SER A 21 -16.52 -2.88 10.68
CA SER A 21 -17.94 -2.51 10.74
C SER A 21 -18.35 -1.68 9.51
N ALA A 22 -17.57 -0.67 9.14
CA ALA A 22 -17.89 0.15 7.95
C ALA A 22 -17.86 -0.67 6.65
N VAL A 23 -16.94 -1.61 6.52
CA VAL A 23 -16.86 -2.53 5.37
C VAL A 23 -18.07 -3.46 5.31
N GLU A 24 -18.50 -3.99 6.47
CA GLU A 24 -19.66 -4.86 6.59
C GLU A 24 -20.95 -4.10 6.28
N ASP A 25 -21.15 -2.93 6.89
CA ASP A 25 -22.33 -2.07 6.68
C ASP A 25 -22.49 -1.66 5.21
N ALA A 26 -21.36 -1.46 4.50
CA ALA A 26 -21.34 -1.14 3.08
C ALA A 26 -21.52 -2.38 2.17
N GLY A 27 -21.38 -3.59 2.70
CA GLY A 27 -21.47 -4.84 1.92
C GLY A 27 -20.36 -4.99 0.88
N VAL A 28 -19.15 -4.50 1.16
CA VAL A 28 -18.03 -4.44 0.20
C VAL A 28 -16.84 -5.32 0.56
N GLN A 29 -17.02 -6.31 1.39
CA GLN A 29 -15.95 -7.18 1.92
C GLN A 29 -15.09 -7.80 0.81
N ASP A 30 -15.71 -8.17 -0.32
CA ASP A 30 -15.04 -8.78 -1.47
C ASP A 30 -14.36 -7.75 -2.40
N HIS A 31 -14.48 -6.45 -2.09
CA HIS A 31 -14.00 -5.35 -2.94
C HIS A 31 -12.98 -4.45 -2.25
N VAL A 32 -12.51 -4.84 -1.06
CA VAL A 32 -11.56 -4.05 -0.26
C VAL A 32 -10.31 -4.82 0.08
N MET A 33 -9.23 -4.08 0.35
CA MET A 33 -8.02 -4.55 1.01
C MET A 33 -7.74 -3.59 2.17
N ILE A 34 -7.24 -4.10 3.29
CA ILE A 34 -6.84 -3.27 4.43
C ILE A 34 -5.35 -2.99 4.36
N GLN A 35 -4.99 -1.71 4.31
CA GLN A 35 -3.59 -1.26 4.32
C GLN A 35 -3.25 -0.54 5.61
N SER A 36 -2.04 -0.76 6.12
CA SER A 36 -1.59 -0.12 7.36
C SER A 36 -0.08 0.02 7.43
N PHE A 37 0.39 1.13 8.04
CA PHE A 37 1.73 1.30 8.57
C PHE A 37 1.87 0.66 9.95
N ASP A 38 0.77 0.57 10.70
CA ASP A 38 0.73 -0.09 11.99
C ASP A 38 0.41 -1.58 11.82
N TRP A 39 1.45 -2.40 11.74
CA TRP A 39 1.32 -3.83 11.49
C TRP A 39 0.72 -4.61 12.65
N ARG A 40 0.56 -3.98 13.83
CA ARG A 40 -0.19 -4.54 14.96
C ARG A 40 -1.66 -4.78 14.62
N THR A 41 -2.18 -4.09 13.60
CA THR A 41 -3.56 -4.27 13.10
C THR A 41 -3.75 -5.58 12.34
N PHE A 42 -2.72 -6.10 11.67
CA PHE A 42 -2.86 -7.27 10.77
C PHE A 42 -3.34 -8.55 11.45
N PRO A 43 -2.80 -8.99 12.60
CA PRO A 43 -3.33 -10.17 13.27
C PRO A 43 -4.78 -10.00 13.70
N LEU A 44 -5.21 -8.78 14.05
CA LEU A 44 -6.59 -8.49 14.43
C LEU A 44 -7.54 -8.59 13.23
N VAL A 45 -7.16 -8.01 12.08
CA VAL A 45 -7.95 -8.15 10.84
C VAL A 45 -8.03 -9.61 10.42
N LYS A 46 -6.91 -10.36 10.45
CA LYS A 46 -6.90 -11.80 10.09
C LYS A 46 -7.81 -12.65 10.98
N ALA A 47 -7.87 -12.32 12.27
CA ALA A 47 -8.75 -13.03 13.20
C ALA A 47 -10.25 -12.75 12.95
N ALA A 48 -10.59 -11.51 12.62
CA ALA A 48 -11.99 -11.07 12.45
C ALA A 48 -12.50 -11.26 11.00
N ALA A 49 -11.63 -11.05 9.98
CA ALA A 49 -11.99 -11.08 8.57
C ALA A 49 -10.86 -11.71 7.72
N PRO A 50 -10.64 -13.04 7.83
CA PRO A 50 -9.49 -13.73 7.25
C PRO A 50 -9.43 -13.67 5.72
N ASN A 51 -10.54 -13.38 5.05
CA ASN A 51 -10.63 -13.30 3.59
C ASN A 51 -10.28 -11.92 3.02
N ILE A 52 -10.20 -10.88 3.87
CA ILE A 52 -9.81 -9.54 3.41
C ILE A 52 -8.29 -9.48 3.25
N PRO A 53 -7.77 -9.19 2.05
CA PRO A 53 -6.34 -9.10 1.82
C PRO A 53 -5.71 -7.94 2.60
N LEU A 54 -4.46 -8.14 3.04
CA LEU A 54 -3.68 -7.17 3.79
C LEU A 54 -2.59 -6.56 2.92
N VAL A 55 -2.42 -5.24 3.04
CA VAL A 55 -1.42 -4.45 2.33
C VAL A 55 -0.44 -3.86 3.35
N MET A 56 0.80 -4.29 3.28
CA MET A 56 1.86 -3.86 4.20
C MET A 56 2.51 -2.57 3.69
N LEU A 57 2.23 -1.46 4.35
CA LEU A 57 2.87 -0.16 4.10
C LEU A 57 4.16 -0.04 4.90
N TRP A 58 5.22 0.51 4.29
CA TRP A 58 6.45 0.89 5.00
C TRP A 58 7.28 1.92 4.23
N ASP A 59 8.09 2.63 4.99
CA ASP A 59 9.22 3.44 4.55
C ASP A 59 10.38 3.30 5.56
N GLU A 60 11.43 4.12 5.43
CA GLU A 60 12.57 4.12 6.34
C GLU A 60 12.24 4.56 7.77
N THR A 61 11.10 5.23 7.97
CA THR A 61 10.67 5.71 9.30
C THR A 61 9.88 4.65 10.07
N THR A 62 9.30 3.68 9.36
CA THR A 62 8.47 2.63 9.94
C THR A 62 9.15 1.27 9.92
N TRP A 63 9.92 0.93 8.89
CA TRP A 63 10.71 -0.29 8.83
C TRP A 63 12.16 -0.04 9.22
N MET A 64 12.41 0.02 10.52
CA MET A 64 13.71 0.27 11.11
C MET A 64 13.86 -0.46 12.45
N LYS A 65 15.11 -0.53 12.94
CA LYS A 65 15.40 -1.10 14.24
C LYS A 65 14.68 -0.35 15.36
N GLY A 66 14.03 -1.10 16.24
CA GLY A 66 13.26 -0.54 17.36
C GLY A 66 11.97 0.15 16.98
N SER A 67 11.45 -0.07 15.75
CA SER A 67 10.16 0.50 15.33
C SER A 67 9.01 0.05 16.23
N PRO A 68 8.17 0.98 16.71
CA PRO A 68 7.00 0.63 17.53
C PRO A 68 5.80 0.13 16.70
N TRP A 69 5.88 0.22 15.35
CA TRP A 69 4.77 -0.03 14.43
C TRP A 69 4.70 -1.46 13.92
N THR A 70 5.76 -2.25 14.10
CA THR A 70 5.89 -3.57 13.47
C THR A 70 5.34 -4.72 14.33
N GLY A 71 4.87 -4.43 15.56
CA GLY A 71 4.32 -5.42 16.47
C GLY A 71 5.36 -6.49 16.83
N ASP A 72 4.93 -7.76 16.74
CA ASP A 72 5.78 -8.91 17.07
C ASP A 72 6.81 -9.27 15.98
N VAL A 73 6.77 -8.59 14.80
CA VAL A 73 7.72 -8.81 13.72
C VAL A 73 8.76 -7.69 13.71
N ARG A 74 9.83 -7.87 14.49
CA ARG A 74 10.87 -6.85 14.63
C ARG A 74 11.89 -6.92 13.49
N TYR A 75 12.42 -5.75 13.13
CA TYR A 75 13.45 -5.58 12.10
C TYR A 75 14.65 -6.51 12.34
N GLU A 76 15.07 -6.62 13.60
CA GLU A 76 16.23 -7.41 14.02
C GLU A 76 16.02 -8.91 13.88
N ASP A 77 14.79 -9.39 14.11
CA ASP A 77 14.46 -10.83 14.07
C ASP A 77 14.54 -11.41 12.66
N VAL A 78 14.52 -10.55 11.65
CA VAL A 78 14.62 -10.93 10.24
C VAL A 78 15.83 -10.30 9.54
N ASN A 79 16.74 -9.67 10.28
CA ASN A 79 17.91 -8.94 9.76
C ASN A 79 17.54 -7.89 8.69
N GLY A 80 16.44 -7.17 8.88
CA GLY A 80 15.94 -6.17 7.94
C GLY A 80 15.31 -6.72 6.66
N ASP A 81 15.16 -8.02 6.52
CA ASP A 81 14.58 -8.68 5.36
C ASP A 81 13.04 -8.50 5.37
N ILE A 82 12.55 -7.59 4.53
CA ILE A 82 11.13 -7.22 4.45
C ILE A 82 10.26 -8.38 3.92
N LEU A 83 10.79 -9.23 3.03
CA LEU A 83 10.04 -10.36 2.50
C LEU A 83 9.82 -11.42 3.58
N LYS A 84 10.81 -11.65 4.45
CA LYS A 84 10.63 -12.50 5.64
C LYS A 84 9.62 -11.93 6.62
N ALA A 85 9.64 -10.62 6.83
CA ALA A 85 8.65 -9.95 7.68
C ALA A 85 7.23 -10.13 7.11
N ALA A 86 7.05 -9.90 5.82
CA ALA A 86 5.78 -10.06 5.12
C ALA A 86 5.23 -11.50 5.21
N LYS A 87 6.10 -12.51 5.07
CA LYS A 87 5.73 -13.93 5.25
C LYS A 87 5.24 -14.21 6.66
N LYS A 88 5.94 -13.69 7.68
CA LYS A 88 5.52 -13.85 9.08
C LYS A 88 4.18 -13.19 9.36
N LEU A 89 3.94 -12.01 8.81
CA LEU A 89 2.67 -11.29 8.93
C LEU A 89 1.55 -11.92 8.11
N GLY A 90 1.88 -12.69 7.05
CA GLY A 90 0.93 -13.33 6.15
C GLY A 90 0.10 -12.31 5.37
N VAL A 91 0.73 -11.24 4.94
CA VAL A 91 0.14 -10.22 4.05
C VAL A 91 0.18 -10.69 2.59
N GLN A 92 -0.61 -10.05 1.72
CA GLN A 92 -0.69 -10.39 0.30
C GLN A 92 -0.04 -9.35 -0.60
N VAL A 93 0.03 -8.10 -0.13
CA VAL A 93 0.52 -6.98 -0.93
C VAL A 93 1.60 -6.23 -0.18
N LEU A 94 2.69 -5.96 -0.85
CA LEU A 94 3.82 -5.16 -0.40
C LEU A 94 3.69 -3.75 -0.97
N SER A 95 3.66 -2.74 -0.10
CA SER A 95 3.43 -1.36 -0.50
C SER A 95 4.48 -0.43 0.10
N PRO A 96 5.68 -0.34 -0.53
CA PRO A 96 6.76 0.53 -0.08
C PRO A 96 6.59 1.98 -0.47
N GLY A 97 7.20 2.90 0.28
CA GLY A 97 7.63 4.17 -0.26
C GLY A 97 8.52 3.95 -1.49
N TYR A 98 8.37 4.75 -2.54
CA TYR A 98 9.01 4.46 -3.84
C TYR A 98 10.55 4.59 -3.82
N THR A 99 11.12 5.37 -2.89
CA THR A 99 12.57 5.47 -2.66
C THR A 99 12.92 5.37 -1.18
N ASN A 100 14.19 5.13 -0.87
CA ASN A 100 14.73 5.18 0.50
C ASN A 100 16.03 6.00 0.48
N PRO A 101 16.08 7.20 1.14
CA PRO A 101 14.95 7.89 1.80
C PRO A 101 13.79 8.19 0.85
N TYR A 102 12.57 8.26 1.42
CA TYR A 102 11.36 8.55 0.67
C TYR A 102 11.41 9.96 0.03
N GLY A 103 10.95 10.08 -1.21
CA GLY A 103 10.80 11.35 -1.90
C GLY A 103 11.97 11.76 -2.80
N LEU A 104 12.99 10.91 -2.96
CA LEU A 104 14.10 11.21 -3.89
C LEU A 104 13.63 11.20 -5.36
N LEU A 105 14.23 12.10 -6.14
CA LEU A 105 13.95 12.23 -7.57
C LEU A 105 15.11 11.73 -8.43
N PRO A 106 14.87 11.32 -9.69
CA PRO A 106 15.91 10.96 -10.63
C PRO A 106 16.99 12.06 -10.75
N GLY A 107 18.26 11.65 -10.73
CA GLY A 107 19.41 12.55 -10.75
C GLY A 107 19.91 12.98 -9.35
N GLN A 108 19.20 12.74 -8.29
CA GLN A 108 19.72 12.93 -6.93
C GLN A 108 20.65 11.79 -6.54
N ARG A 109 21.68 12.09 -5.70
CA ARG A 109 22.81 11.20 -5.40
C ARG A 109 22.39 9.83 -4.89
N GLU A 110 21.41 9.64 -4.16
CA GLU A 110 21.03 8.36 -3.55
C GLU A 110 19.73 7.80 -4.13
N TYR A 111 19.30 8.35 -5.28
CA TYR A 111 18.08 7.89 -5.93
C TYR A 111 18.18 6.40 -6.29
N LYS A 112 17.36 5.60 -5.65
CA LYS A 112 17.15 4.20 -5.95
C LYS A 112 15.72 3.82 -5.61
N LEU A 113 15.05 3.13 -6.50
CA LEU A 113 13.71 2.61 -6.25
C LEU A 113 13.79 1.46 -5.22
N VAL A 114 12.88 1.46 -4.25
CA VAL A 114 12.71 0.35 -3.31
C VAL A 114 12.12 -0.86 -4.05
N ALA A 115 11.07 -0.64 -4.85
CA ALA A 115 10.49 -1.65 -5.71
C ALA A 115 11.20 -1.65 -7.07
N ASP A 116 12.50 -1.95 -7.08
CA ASP A 116 13.26 -2.20 -8.32
C ASP A 116 12.90 -3.58 -8.90
N LYS A 117 13.39 -3.86 -10.10
CA LYS A 117 13.07 -5.09 -10.82
C LYS A 117 13.45 -6.35 -10.04
N GLU A 118 14.57 -6.33 -9.33
CA GLU A 118 15.05 -7.47 -8.54
C GLU A 118 14.13 -7.73 -7.34
N PHE A 119 13.76 -6.66 -6.64
CA PHE A 119 12.81 -6.75 -5.53
C PHE A 119 11.44 -7.26 -5.99
N VAL A 120 10.89 -6.71 -7.09
CA VAL A 120 9.59 -7.13 -7.63
C VAL A 120 9.61 -8.61 -8.01
N GLN A 121 10.67 -9.07 -8.67
CA GLN A 121 10.81 -10.49 -9.03
C GLN A 121 10.87 -11.39 -7.79
N ALA A 122 11.63 -11.02 -6.77
CA ALA A 122 11.71 -11.79 -5.53
C ALA A 122 10.37 -11.82 -4.80
N ALA A 123 9.66 -10.69 -4.75
CA ALA A 123 8.33 -10.61 -4.17
C ALA A 123 7.32 -11.51 -4.90
N HIS A 124 7.33 -11.50 -6.23
CA HIS A 124 6.47 -12.34 -7.05
C HIS A 124 6.78 -13.84 -6.88
N GLN A 125 8.06 -14.23 -6.77
CA GLN A 125 8.46 -15.62 -6.47
C GLN A 125 7.91 -16.11 -5.12
N ASP A 126 7.80 -15.20 -4.16
CA ASP A 126 7.22 -15.44 -2.84
C ASP A 126 5.69 -15.32 -2.80
N GLY A 127 5.03 -15.00 -3.93
CA GLY A 127 3.58 -14.90 -4.08
C GLY A 127 2.98 -13.56 -3.67
N PHE A 128 3.80 -12.54 -3.43
CA PHE A 128 3.33 -11.19 -3.12
C PHE A 128 3.04 -10.37 -4.37
N ARG A 129 2.11 -9.42 -4.25
CA ARG A 129 1.97 -8.28 -5.17
C ARG A 129 2.73 -7.07 -4.64
N VAL A 130 3.13 -6.18 -5.53
CA VAL A 130 3.91 -4.97 -5.20
C VAL A 130 3.20 -3.72 -5.70
N VAL A 131 2.89 -2.79 -4.79
CA VAL A 131 2.14 -1.55 -5.07
C VAL A 131 2.80 -0.36 -4.37
N PRO A 132 3.84 0.26 -4.95
CA PRO A 132 4.56 1.39 -4.34
C PRO A 132 3.73 2.68 -4.30
N TRP A 133 4.05 3.59 -3.37
CA TRP A 133 3.37 4.87 -3.10
C TRP A 133 4.38 6.00 -2.83
N THR A 134 4.01 7.25 -2.78
CA THR A 134 3.00 7.91 -3.62
C THR A 134 3.75 8.54 -4.78
N ILE A 135 3.53 8.09 -5.99
CA ILE A 135 4.37 8.42 -7.15
C ILE A 135 3.69 9.46 -8.02
N ASN A 136 4.21 10.67 -7.99
CA ASN A 136 3.68 11.84 -8.67
C ASN A 136 4.62 12.39 -9.76
N ASN A 137 5.62 11.60 -10.17
CA ASN A 137 6.59 11.95 -11.18
C ASN A 137 6.48 10.98 -12.37
N LYS A 138 6.38 11.50 -13.60
CA LYS A 138 6.16 10.73 -14.83
C LYS A 138 7.27 9.70 -15.10
N ASP A 139 8.53 10.08 -14.86
CA ASP A 139 9.66 9.20 -15.12
C ASP A 139 9.73 8.05 -14.12
N ILE A 140 9.39 8.32 -12.85
CA ILE A 140 9.30 7.29 -11.82
C ILE A 140 8.12 6.35 -12.08
N LEU A 141 6.97 6.85 -12.52
CA LEU A 141 5.84 6.03 -12.96
C LEU A 141 6.27 5.06 -14.06
N ALA A 142 7.00 5.57 -15.06
CA ALA A 142 7.51 4.75 -16.17
C ALA A 142 8.49 3.67 -15.67
N GLN A 143 9.42 4.02 -14.78
CA GLN A 143 10.39 3.09 -14.20
C GLN A 143 9.72 1.98 -13.37
N GLN A 144 8.68 2.33 -12.59
CA GLN A 144 7.95 1.33 -11.79
C GLN A 144 7.15 0.36 -12.67
N ILE A 145 6.53 0.86 -13.75
CA ILE A 145 5.89 -0.01 -14.74
C ILE A 145 6.92 -0.97 -15.36
N GLU A 146 8.12 -0.48 -15.70
CA GLU A 146 9.20 -1.30 -16.25
C GLU A 146 9.77 -2.31 -15.23
N ALA A 147 9.76 -1.96 -13.96
CA ALA A 147 10.12 -2.88 -12.88
C ALA A 147 9.12 -4.03 -12.72
N GLY A 148 7.88 -3.88 -13.24
CA GLY A 148 6.86 -4.91 -13.23
C GLY A 148 5.97 -4.91 -11.99
N VAL A 149 5.79 -3.75 -11.33
CA VAL A 149 4.88 -3.65 -10.19
C VAL A 149 3.42 -3.92 -10.57
N ASP A 150 2.62 -4.41 -9.63
CA ASP A 150 1.21 -4.82 -9.86
C ASP A 150 0.24 -3.65 -9.84
N GLY A 151 0.64 -2.55 -9.20
CA GLY A 151 -0.14 -1.31 -9.13
C GLY A 151 0.73 -0.16 -8.65
N ILE A 152 0.20 1.05 -8.72
CA ILE A 152 0.90 2.26 -8.27
C ILE A 152 -0.11 3.18 -7.58
N ILE A 153 0.24 3.68 -6.40
CA ILE A 153 -0.52 4.72 -5.70
C ILE A 153 0.02 6.08 -6.16
N THR A 154 -0.87 6.93 -6.66
CA THR A 154 -0.56 8.28 -7.15
C THR A 154 -1.70 9.26 -6.90
N ASP A 155 -1.39 10.53 -6.66
CA ASP A 155 -2.37 11.63 -6.59
C ASP A 155 -2.80 12.10 -8.00
N TYR A 156 -2.09 11.65 -9.06
CA TYR A 156 -2.33 12.04 -10.45
C TYR A 156 -2.73 10.84 -11.32
N PRO A 157 -3.89 10.22 -11.12
CA PRO A 157 -4.31 9.02 -11.87
C PRO A 157 -4.39 9.25 -13.38
N THR A 158 -4.67 10.48 -13.82
CA THR A 158 -4.66 10.87 -15.24
C THR A 158 -3.25 10.81 -15.85
N MET A 159 -2.23 11.21 -15.09
CA MET A 159 -0.83 11.11 -15.50
C MET A 159 -0.42 9.63 -15.63
N LEU A 160 -0.75 8.81 -14.65
CA LEU A 160 -0.46 7.37 -14.69
C LEU A 160 -1.13 6.72 -15.91
N ARG A 161 -2.41 7.00 -16.16
CA ARG A 161 -3.13 6.50 -17.34
C ARG A 161 -2.44 6.89 -18.64
N LYS A 162 -1.95 8.15 -18.74
CA LYS A 162 -1.19 8.60 -19.93
C LYS A 162 0.13 7.85 -20.10
N VAL A 163 0.88 7.60 -19.03
CA VAL A 163 2.11 6.79 -19.09
C VAL A 163 1.81 5.35 -19.52
N MET A 164 0.74 4.75 -19.01
CA MET A 164 0.30 3.41 -19.44
C MET A 164 -0.07 3.38 -20.93
N GLU A 165 -0.82 4.38 -21.41
CA GLU A 165 -1.18 4.53 -22.83
C GLU A 165 0.06 4.67 -23.72
N ASP A 166 1.02 5.55 -23.35
CA ASP A 166 2.28 5.77 -24.06
C ASP A 166 3.12 4.47 -24.16
N LYS A 167 2.95 3.56 -23.21
CA LYS A 167 3.59 2.22 -23.20
C LYS A 167 2.74 1.11 -23.85
N GLY A 168 1.60 1.45 -24.45
CA GLY A 168 0.72 0.49 -25.11
C GLY A 168 0.02 -0.48 -24.14
N MET A 169 -0.09 -0.14 -22.87
CA MET A 169 -0.77 -0.97 -21.87
C MET A 169 -2.29 -0.81 -21.96
N PRO A 170 -3.06 -1.87 -21.66
CA PRO A 170 -4.51 -1.75 -21.56
C PRO A 170 -4.90 -0.83 -20.40
N LEU A 171 -5.79 0.11 -20.67
CA LEU A 171 -6.31 1.00 -19.63
C LEU A 171 -7.52 0.37 -18.92
N PRO A 172 -7.71 0.63 -17.61
CA PRO A 172 -8.93 0.28 -16.90
C PRO A 172 -10.16 0.86 -17.60
N LYS A 173 -11.26 0.11 -17.56
CA LYS A 173 -12.54 0.57 -18.13
C LYS A 173 -12.98 1.88 -17.50
N SER A 174 -13.52 2.78 -18.31
CA SER A 174 -14.16 3.99 -17.80
C SER A 174 -15.52 3.64 -17.20
N PHE A 175 -15.75 4.10 -15.96
CA PHE A 175 -17.05 4.03 -15.33
C PHE A 175 -17.68 5.43 -15.36
N THR A 176 -18.81 5.57 -16.06
CA THR A 176 -19.64 6.77 -15.98
C THR A 176 -20.68 6.55 -14.89
N VAL A 177 -20.73 7.45 -13.90
CA VAL A 177 -21.87 7.47 -12.95
C VAL A 177 -23.12 7.76 -13.75
N LYS A 178 -24.08 6.83 -13.80
CA LYS A 178 -25.38 7.08 -14.42
C LYS A 178 -26.02 8.28 -13.73
N LYS A 179 -26.61 9.18 -14.53
CA LYS A 179 -27.20 10.47 -14.12
C LYS A 179 -28.40 10.35 -13.15
N GLU A 180 -28.83 9.13 -12.82
CA GLU A 180 -30.01 8.84 -12.00
C GLU A 180 -29.92 9.25 -10.52
N LEU A 181 -28.68 9.54 -10.02
CA LEU A 181 -28.49 10.03 -8.65
C LEU A 181 -28.76 11.54 -8.47
N LYS A 182 -28.97 12.30 -9.55
CA LYS A 182 -29.18 13.76 -9.45
C LYS A 182 -30.64 14.16 -9.21
N GLU A 183 -31.60 13.25 -9.31
CA GLU A 183 -33.02 13.58 -9.08
C GLU A 183 -33.49 13.27 -7.65
N ALA A 184 -32.77 12.45 -6.90
CA ALA A 184 -33.11 12.11 -5.52
C ALA A 184 -32.77 13.21 -4.49
N THR A 185 -31.84 14.13 -4.81
CA THR A 185 -31.43 15.21 -3.92
C THR A 185 -32.12 16.57 -4.17
N LYS A 186 -33.15 16.61 -5.00
CA LYS A 186 -33.95 17.82 -5.28
C LYS A 186 -35.38 17.79 -4.73
N LYS A 187 -35.68 16.85 -3.84
CA LYS A 187 -36.99 16.75 -3.16
C LYS A 187 -36.78 16.74 -1.66
N ASP A 188 -36.22 17.81 -1.12
CA ASP A 188 -36.43 18.29 0.27
C ASP A 188 -36.29 19.81 0.29
#